data_dc026490e297ca85381f34e7ad365616
#
_entry.id   dc026490e297ca85381f34e7ad365616
#
_cell.length_a   1.000
_cell.length_b   1.000
_cell.length_c   1.000
_cell.angle_alpha   90.00
_cell.angle_beta   90.00
_cell.angle_gamma   90.00
#
_symmetry.space_group_name_H-M   'P 1'
#
loop_
_entity.id
_entity.type
_entity.pdbx_description
1 polymer ?
#
loop_
_entity_poly.entity_id
_entity_poly.type
_entity_poly.pdbx_seq_one_letter_code
_entity_poly.pdbx_strand_id
1 'polypeptide(L)'
;PLADVNKIVEKNIKKNKVKEDKLIIVDFYTDWCGWCKRLDNETYKNAEVAALMNTYFYPVKFDAESRDSLNFAGVPYKFKPSGSRGTNEFALTMASRPGGRIGYPTITIISPMGEKIVVEAGYKNADKMKLFLLYYGEGHYKTKDYITFEKEYNQKQLTD
;
A
#
# COMPACT_ATOMS: atom_id res chain seq x y z
N PRO A 1 10.95 -3.03 6.99
CA PRO A 1 11.01 -1.57 7.19
C PRO A 1 11.06 -0.82 5.85
N LEU A 2 10.49 0.39 5.80
CA LEU A 2 10.50 1.23 4.60
C LEU A 2 11.92 1.46 4.06
N ALA A 3 12.90 1.62 4.95
CA ALA A 3 14.30 1.82 4.60
C ALA A 3 14.88 0.67 3.75
N ASP A 4 14.52 -0.57 4.04
CA ASP A 4 15.01 -1.72 3.27
C ASP A 4 14.35 -1.80 1.89
N VAL A 5 13.07 -1.50 1.83
CA VAL A 5 12.34 -1.41 0.56
C VAL A 5 12.88 -0.26 -0.30
N ASN A 6 13.22 0.88 0.31
CA ASN A 6 13.82 2.00 -0.41
C ASN A 6 15.16 1.64 -1.08
N LYS A 7 16.00 0.81 -0.45
CA LYS A 7 17.24 0.32 -1.07
C LYS A 7 16.99 -0.43 -2.39
N ILE A 8 15.90 -1.21 -2.44
CA ILE A 8 15.49 -1.92 -3.66
C ILE A 8 15.09 -0.92 -4.73
N VAL A 9 14.25 0.05 -4.39
CA VAL A 9 13.77 1.10 -5.30
C VAL A 9 14.94 1.90 -5.87
N GLU A 10 15.82 2.40 -5.02
CA GLU A 10 16.99 3.19 -5.45
C GLU A 10 17.93 2.40 -6.37
N LYS A 11 18.12 1.11 -6.10
CA LYS A 11 18.89 0.21 -6.95
C LYS A 11 18.26 0.06 -8.32
N ASN A 12 16.94 -0.09 -8.39
CA ASN A 12 16.20 -0.19 -9.65
C ASN A 12 16.29 1.10 -10.45
N ILE A 13 16.07 2.24 -9.80
CA ILE A 13 16.19 3.58 -10.42
C ILE A 13 17.60 3.76 -11.00
N LYS A 14 18.63 3.49 -10.20
CA LYS A 14 20.03 3.63 -10.62
C LYS A 14 20.39 2.77 -11.83
N LYS A 15 19.82 1.57 -11.92
CA LYS A 15 20.05 0.64 -13.04
C LYS A 15 19.12 0.86 -14.22
N ASN A 16 18.11 1.72 -14.07
CA ASN A 16 16.99 1.89 -15.01
C ASN A 16 16.40 0.54 -15.45
N LYS A 17 16.29 -0.42 -14.51
CA LYS A 17 15.84 -1.79 -14.75
C LYS A 17 15.17 -2.37 -13.54
N VAL A 18 13.94 -2.83 -13.71
CA VAL A 18 13.22 -3.66 -12.76
C VAL A 18 13.62 -5.11 -13.00
N LYS A 19 14.14 -5.75 -11.96
CA LYS A 19 14.47 -7.17 -11.98
C LYS A 19 13.41 -7.88 -11.13
N GLU A 20 12.37 -8.43 -11.74
CA GLU A 20 11.34 -9.30 -11.14
C GLU A 20 10.92 -8.96 -9.67
N ASP A 21 10.98 -7.68 -9.30
CA ASP A 21 10.72 -7.24 -7.95
C ASP A 21 9.22 -7.10 -7.71
N LYS A 22 8.81 -7.51 -6.52
CA LYS A 22 7.43 -7.38 -6.04
C LYS A 22 7.02 -5.91 -5.98
N LEU A 23 5.72 -5.67 -6.10
CA LEU A 23 5.14 -4.38 -5.76
C LEU A 23 5.34 -4.06 -4.27
N ILE A 24 5.33 -2.79 -3.93
CA ILE A 24 5.37 -2.34 -2.54
C ILE A 24 3.95 -2.01 -2.12
N ILE A 25 3.52 -2.53 -0.97
CA ILE A 25 2.24 -2.18 -0.35
C ILE A 25 2.50 -1.46 0.96
N VAL A 26 2.04 -0.21 1.06
CA VAL A 26 2.21 0.61 2.26
C VAL A 26 0.84 0.82 2.91
N ASP A 27 0.70 0.39 4.14
CA ASP A 27 -0.44 0.69 5.00
C ASP A 27 -0.12 1.92 5.84
N PHE A 28 -0.78 3.02 5.53
CA PHE A 28 -0.68 4.27 6.26
C PHE A 28 -1.71 4.28 7.39
N TYR A 29 -1.22 4.36 8.62
CA TYR A 29 -2.03 4.36 9.83
C TYR A 29 -1.69 5.54 10.74
N THR A 30 -2.46 5.71 11.80
CA THR A 30 -2.16 6.54 12.96
C THR A 30 -2.47 5.79 14.23
N ASP A 31 -1.85 6.16 15.35
CA ASP A 31 -2.04 5.47 16.64
C ASP A 31 -3.47 5.55 17.18
N TRP A 32 -4.21 6.61 16.85
CA TRP A 32 -5.58 6.84 17.28
C TRP A 32 -6.64 6.20 16.36
N CYS A 33 -6.24 5.59 15.25
CA CYS A 33 -7.15 5.05 14.24
C CYS A 33 -7.73 3.70 14.66
N GLY A 34 -8.99 3.67 15.08
CA GLY A 34 -9.69 2.44 15.44
C GLY A 34 -9.85 1.45 14.28
N TRP A 35 -10.15 1.94 13.08
CA TRP A 35 -10.27 1.11 11.87
C TRP A 35 -8.93 0.50 11.44
N CYS A 36 -7.81 1.17 11.69
CA CYS A 36 -6.48 0.61 11.44
C CYS A 36 -6.21 -0.59 12.36
N LYS A 37 -6.53 -0.45 13.65
CA LYS A 37 -6.42 -1.55 14.62
C LYS A 37 -7.31 -2.73 14.25
N ARG A 38 -8.51 -2.44 13.75
CA ARG A 38 -9.42 -3.47 13.26
C ARG A 38 -8.87 -4.19 12.02
N LEU A 39 -8.29 -3.45 11.07
CA LEU A 39 -7.61 -4.01 9.89
C LEU A 39 -6.48 -4.95 10.30
N ASP A 40 -5.66 -4.54 11.26
CA ASP A 40 -4.58 -5.37 11.81
C ASP A 40 -5.09 -6.68 12.42
N ASN A 41 -6.17 -6.58 13.21
CA ASN A 41 -6.65 -7.73 13.99
C ASN A 41 -7.52 -8.71 13.19
N GLU A 42 -8.30 -8.23 12.24
CA GLU A 42 -9.28 -9.04 11.50
C GLU A 42 -8.78 -9.44 10.11
N THR A 43 -8.11 -8.54 9.41
CA THR A 43 -7.72 -8.74 8.01
C THR A 43 -6.30 -9.27 7.87
N TYR A 44 -5.32 -8.59 8.45
CA TYR A 44 -3.92 -9.00 8.30
C TYR A 44 -3.55 -10.28 9.05
N LYS A 45 -4.32 -10.66 10.07
CA LYS A 45 -4.18 -11.96 10.75
C LYS A 45 -4.80 -13.13 9.98
N ASN A 46 -5.58 -12.86 8.93
CA ASN A 46 -6.08 -13.92 8.06
C ASN A 46 -4.91 -14.56 7.31
N ALA A 47 -4.78 -15.89 7.39
CA ALA A 47 -3.64 -16.61 6.83
C ALA A 47 -3.52 -16.47 5.30
N GLU A 48 -4.64 -16.46 4.57
CA GLU A 48 -4.64 -16.29 3.12
C GLU A 48 -4.23 -14.88 2.72
N VAL A 49 -4.73 -13.85 3.43
CA VAL A 49 -4.32 -12.46 3.22
C VAL A 49 -2.82 -12.30 3.46
N ALA A 50 -2.31 -12.85 4.55
CA ALA A 50 -0.88 -12.80 4.86
C ALA A 50 -0.03 -13.50 3.80
N ALA A 51 -0.47 -14.68 3.33
CA ALA A 51 0.22 -15.42 2.28
C ALA A 51 0.27 -14.65 0.96
N LEU A 52 -0.86 -14.08 0.50
CA LEU A 52 -0.93 -13.27 -0.71
C LEU A 52 -0.06 -12.02 -0.60
N MET A 53 -0.12 -11.34 0.55
CA MET A 53 0.68 -10.14 0.78
C MET A 53 2.18 -10.43 0.70
N ASN A 54 2.65 -11.51 1.33
CA ASN A 54 4.05 -11.90 1.28
C ASN A 54 4.49 -12.44 -0.09
N THR A 55 3.58 -13.07 -0.83
CA THR A 55 3.88 -13.61 -2.16
C THR A 55 4.11 -12.50 -3.19
N TYR A 56 3.25 -11.50 -3.23
CA TYR A 56 3.22 -10.51 -4.31
C TYR A 56 3.81 -9.15 -3.93
N PHE A 57 4.00 -8.86 -2.63
CA PHE A 57 4.36 -7.53 -2.19
C PHE A 57 5.54 -7.52 -1.20
N TYR A 58 6.15 -6.34 -1.09
CA TYR A 58 6.94 -5.94 0.07
C TYR A 58 6.03 -5.13 1.00
N PRO A 59 5.50 -5.73 2.09
CA PRO A 59 4.57 -5.04 2.97
C PRO A 59 5.31 -4.07 3.91
N VAL A 60 4.77 -2.87 4.01
CA VAL A 60 5.27 -1.81 4.89
C VAL A 60 4.10 -1.22 5.66
N LYS A 61 4.25 -1.06 6.98
CA LYS A 61 3.40 -0.20 7.80
C LYS A 61 4.09 1.13 8.03
N PHE A 62 3.36 2.23 7.83
CA PHE A 62 3.91 3.56 8.01
C PHE A 62 2.98 4.43 8.85
N ASP A 63 3.48 4.90 10.00
CA ASP A 63 2.78 5.88 10.81
C ASP A 63 2.77 7.24 10.10
N ALA A 64 1.60 7.67 9.67
CA ALA A 64 1.44 8.93 8.95
C ALA A 64 1.81 10.17 9.79
N GLU A 65 1.82 10.06 11.11
CA GLU A 65 2.23 11.11 12.06
C GLU A 65 3.70 10.94 12.53
N SER A 66 4.47 10.04 11.90
CA SER A 66 5.91 9.86 12.21
C SER A 66 6.68 11.16 12.07
N ARG A 67 7.47 11.47 13.09
CA ARG A 67 8.35 12.68 13.12
C ARG A 67 9.71 12.44 12.50
N ASP A 68 10.00 11.21 12.11
CA ASP A 68 11.29 10.85 11.53
C ASP A 68 11.41 11.38 10.10
N SER A 69 12.57 11.92 9.77
CA SER A 69 12.93 12.22 8.38
C SER A 69 13.31 10.94 7.66
N LEU A 70 12.93 10.82 6.39
CA LEU A 70 13.27 9.67 5.56
C LEU A 70 13.57 10.09 4.12
N ASN A 71 14.23 9.19 3.39
CA ASN A 71 14.36 9.29 1.94
C ASN A 71 13.61 8.13 1.30
N PHE A 72 12.92 8.40 0.21
CA PHE A 72 12.29 7.38 -0.61
C PHE A 72 12.40 7.73 -2.09
N ALA A 73 12.88 6.80 -2.89
CA ALA A 73 13.11 7.00 -4.34
C ALA A 73 13.95 8.25 -4.66
N GLY A 74 14.93 8.56 -3.81
CA GLY A 74 15.80 9.73 -3.96
C GLY A 74 15.19 11.06 -3.50
N VAL A 75 13.98 11.05 -2.95
CA VAL A 75 13.29 12.25 -2.45
C VAL A 75 13.31 12.27 -0.93
N PRO A 76 13.75 13.36 -0.28
CA PRO A 76 13.68 13.53 1.16
C PRO A 76 12.27 13.94 1.61
N TYR A 77 11.82 13.37 2.71
CA TYR A 77 10.55 13.65 3.36
C TYR A 77 10.76 13.96 4.83
N LYS A 78 10.04 14.93 5.36
CA LYS A 78 10.10 15.39 6.75
C LYS A 78 8.71 15.42 7.36
N PHE A 79 8.67 15.51 8.67
CA PHE A 79 7.43 15.78 9.39
C PHE A 79 6.98 17.22 9.15
N LYS A 80 5.70 17.41 8.81
CA LYS A 80 5.07 18.70 8.62
C LYS A 80 4.11 18.98 9.80
N PRO A 81 4.47 19.89 10.71
CA PRO A 81 3.61 20.25 11.83
C PRO A 81 2.30 20.89 11.39
N SER A 82 1.22 20.62 12.12
CA SER A 82 -0.09 21.25 11.96
C SER A 82 -0.76 21.36 13.33
N GLY A 83 -0.70 22.51 13.96
CA GLY A 83 -1.16 22.71 15.35
C GLY A 83 -0.38 21.81 16.32
N SER A 84 -1.10 21.09 17.18
CA SER A 84 -0.53 20.14 18.15
C SER A 84 -0.11 18.78 17.54
N ARG A 85 -0.45 18.55 16.29
CA ARG A 85 -0.17 17.33 15.52
C ARG A 85 0.65 17.66 14.27
N GLY A 86 0.57 16.81 13.30
CA GLY A 86 1.18 16.98 11.99
C GLY A 86 1.19 15.67 11.22
N THR A 87 1.67 15.74 10.01
CA THR A 87 1.73 14.58 9.12
C THR A 87 3.09 14.52 8.45
N ASN A 88 3.63 13.33 8.29
CA ASN A 88 4.86 13.15 7.53
C ASN A 88 4.61 13.43 6.04
N GLU A 89 5.51 14.15 5.40
CA GLU A 89 5.40 14.51 3.98
C GLU A 89 5.32 13.26 3.07
N PHE A 90 5.91 12.14 3.47
CA PHE A 90 5.78 10.88 2.75
C PHE A 90 4.33 10.40 2.71
N ALA A 91 3.60 10.46 3.83
CA ALA A 91 2.18 10.17 3.87
C ALA A 91 1.35 11.17 3.05
N LEU A 92 1.65 12.46 3.14
CA LEU A 92 0.99 13.49 2.33
C LEU A 92 1.16 13.22 0.83
N THR A 93 2.34 12.78 0.40
CA THR A 93 2.61 12.48 -1.01
C THR A 93 1.99 11.17 -1.46
N MET A 94 2.13 10.12 -0.66
CA MET A 94 1.77 8.76 -1.08
C MET A 94 0.34 8.36 -0.76
N ALA A 95 -0.27 8.91 0.29
CA ALA A 95 -1.59 8.49 0.78
C ALA A 95 -2.71 9.51 0.56
N SER A 96 -2.42 10.73 0.11
CA SER A 96 -3.45 11.74 -0.15
C SER A 96 -4.31 11.38 -1.35
N ARG A 97 -5.61 11.59 -1.19
CA ARG A 97 -6.59 11.60 -2.28
C ARG A 97 -6.67 13.00 -2.93
N PRO A 98 -7.32 13.14 -4.09
CA PRO A 98 -7.64 14.45 -4.65
C PRO A 98 -8.28 15.37 -3.59
N GLY A 99 -7.76 16.59 -3.44
CA GLY A 99 -8.12 17.52 -2.37
C GLY A 99 -7.22 17.46 -1.14
N GLY A 100 -6.15 16.64 -1.13
CA GLY A 100 -5.09 16.64 -0.11
C GLY A 100 -5.46 15.96 1.21
N ARG A 101 -6.61 15.27 1.28
CA ARG A 101 -7.06 14.58 2.50
C ARG A 101 -6.55 13.14 2.54
N ILE A 102 -6.15 12.68 3.72
CA ILE A 102 -5.82 11.30 4.01
C ILE A 102 -6.90 10.73 4.92
N GLY A 103 -7.54 9.64 4.49
CA GLY A 103 -8.37 8.80 5.36
C GLY A 103 -7.52 7.67 5.94
N TYR A 104 -7.86 7.16 7.12
CA TYR A 104 -7.14 6.05 7.73
C TYR A 104 -8.08 4.87 8.01
N PRO A 105 -7.64 3.63 7.70
CA PRO A 105 -6.40 3.29 7.01
C PRO A 105 -6.42 3.72 5.54
N THR A 106 -5.25 3.96 4.97
CA THR A 106 -5.07 4.09 3.51
C THR A 106 -3.97 3.14 3.06
N ILE A 107 -4.26 2.36 2.03
CA ILE A 107 -3.29 1.46 1.40
C ILE A 107 -2.84 2.08 0.09
N THR A 108 -1.53 2.19 -0.09
CA THR A 108 -0.93 2.62 -1.36
C THR A 108 -0.09 1.50 -1.94
N ILE A 109 -0.30 1.20 -3.22
CA ILE A 109 0.57 0.30 -3.98
C ILE A 109 1.53 1.15 -4.80
N ILE A 110 2.80 0.80 -4.71
CA ILE A 110 3.92 1.50 -5.32
C ILE A 110 4.69 0.51 -6.19
N SER A 111 5.11 0.95 -7.37
CA SER A 111 5.93 0.14 -8.28
C SER A 111 7.34 -0.10 -7.71
N PRO A 112 8.08 -1.10 -8.21
CA PRO A 112 9.49 -1.29 -7.85
C PRO A 112 10.40 -0.12 -8.22
N MET A 113 9.92 0.82 -9.02
CA MET A 113 10.60 2.07 -9.39
C MET A 113 10.22 3.26 -8.49
N GLY A 114 9.36 3.03 -7.48
CA GLY A 114 8.92 4.08 -6.56
C GLY A 114 7.73 4.90 -7.04
N GLU A 115 7.08 4.51 -8.13
CA GLU A 115 5.91 5.21 -8.67
C GLU A 115 4.62 4.74 -8.02
N LYS A 116 3.77 5.66 -7.67
CA LYS A 116 2.46 5.39 -7.08
C LYS A 116 1.51 4.79 -8.14
N ILE A 117 0.97 3.60 -7.86
CA ILE A 117 0.03 2.90 -8.75
C ILE A 117 -1.41 3.21 -8.34
N VAL A 118 -1.75 3.06 -7.07
CA VAL A 118 -3.08 3.29 -6.53
C VAL A 118 -3.04 3.73 -5.08
N VAL A 119 -4.02 4.54 -4.70
CA VAL A 119 -4.28 4.97 -3.31
C VAL A 119 -5.70 4.56 -2.95
N GLU A 120 -5.85 3.67 -1.99
CA GLU A 120 -7.13 3.11 -1.55
C GLU A 120 -7.35 3.39 -0.07
N ALA A 121 -8.30 4.27 0.24
CA ALA A 121 -8.68 4.56 1.61
C ALA A 121 -9.79 3.63 2.11
N GLY A 122 -9.76 3.34 3.40
CA GLY A 122 -10.81 2.63 4.11
C GLY A 122 -10.47 1.19 4.45
N TYR A 123 -11.25 0.68 5.40
CA TYR A 123 -11.16 -0.69 5.87
C TYR A 123 -11.59 -1.69 4.79
N LYS A 124 -10.86 -2.78 4.67
CA LYS A 124 -11.21 -3.94 3.86
C LYS A 124 -11.22 -5.19 4.74
N ASN A 125 -12.34 -5.94 4.73
CA ASN A 125 -12.35 -7.26 5.34
C ASN A 125 -11.44 -8.24 4.56
N ALA A 126 -11.24 -9.44 5.09
CA ALA A 126 -10.35 -10.43 4.48
C ALA A 126 -10.69 -10.74 3.03
N ASP A 127 -11.99 -10.92 2.69
CA ASP A 127 -12.39 -11.28 1.32
C ASP A 127 -12.12 -10.14 0.32
N LYS A 128 -12.46 -8.90 0.68
CA LYS A 128 -12.14 -7.73 -0.13
C LYS A 128 -10.64 -7.51 -0.26
N MET A 129 -9.90 -7.75 0.81
CA MET A 129 -8.44 -7.63 0.79
C MET A 129 -7.81 -8.68 -0.12
N LYS A 130 -8.26 -9.93 -0.09
CA LYS A 130 -7.79 -10.99 -0.99
C LYS A 130 -7.97 -10.59 -2.46
N LEU A 131 -9.16 -10.12 -2.84
CA LEU A 131 -9.43 -9.66 -4.20
C LEU A 131 -8.52 -8.48 -4.60
N PHE A 132 -8.34 -7.51 -3.72
CA PHE A 132 -7.46 -6.37 -3.93
C PHE A 132 -6.01 -6.81 -4.16
N LEU A 133 -5.50 -7.71 -3.32
CA LEU A 133 -4.14 -8.23 -3.43
C LEU A 133 -3.92 -9.03 -4.71
N LEU A 134 -4.88 -9.86 -5.12
CA LEU A 134 -4.83 -10.62 -6.37
C LEU A 134 -4.87 -9.69 -7.59
N TYR A 135 -5.77 -8.72 -7.60
CA TYR A 135 -5.90 -7.77 -8.72
C TYR A 135 -4.60 -7.03 -9.04
N TYR A 136 -3.92 -6.54 -8.01
CA TYR A 136 -2.64 -5.86 -8.19
C TYR A 136 -1.46 -6.82 -8.27
N GLY A 137 -1.41 -7.81 -7.39
CA GLY A 137 -0.28 -8.73 -7.26
C GLY A 137 -0.07 -9.63 -8.48
N GLU A 138 -1.15 -10.09 -9.11
CA GLU A 138 -1.10 -10.87 -10.35
C GLU A 138 -1.09 -9.98 -11.62
N GLY A 139 -1.10 -8.67 -11.47
CA GLY A 139 -0.98 -7.73 -12.58
C GLY A 139 -2.26 -7.52 -13.39
N HIS A 140 -3.42 -7.95 -12.92
CA HIS A 140 -4.71 -7.79 -13.62
C HIS A 140 -5.04 -6.32 -13.88
N TYR A 141 -4.63 -5.41 -13.00
CA TYR A 141 -4.84 -3.96 -13.15
C TYR A 141 -4.26 -3.37 -14.44
N LYS A 142 -3.32 -4.07 -15.09
CA LYS A 142 -2.72 -3.65 -16.35
C LYS A 142 -3.60 -3.91 -17.57
N THR A 143 -4.57 -4.81 -17.46
CA THR A 143 -5.34 -5.34 -18.60
C THR A 143 -6.84 -5.20 -18.46
N LYS A 144 -7.36 -5.02 -17.25
CA LYS A 144 -8.81 -4.89 -16.99
C LYS A 144 -9.08 -4.03 -15.75
N ASP A 145 -10.27 -3.44 -15.70
CA ASP A 145 -10.73 -2.72 -14.52
C ASP A 145 -11.11 -3.68 -13.37
N TYR A 146 -11.19 -3.12 -12.16
CA TYR A 146 -11.46 -3.90 -10.95
C TYR A 146 -12.84 -4.58 -10.97
N ILE A 147 -13.87 -3.90 -11.50
CA ILE A 147 -15.23 -4.43 -11.54
C ILE A 147 -15.29 -5.68 -12.44
N THR A 148 -14.65 -5.61 -13.60
CA THR A 148 -14.54 -6.75 -14.52
C THR A 148 -13.79 -7.90 -13.88
N PHE A 149 -12.66 -7.63 -13.25
CA PHE A 149 -11.87 -8.63 -12.52
C PHE A 149 -12.69 -9.32 -11.41
N GLU A 150 -13.38 -8.54 -10.57
CA GLU A 150 -14.20 -9.07 -9.48
C GLU A 150 -15.32 -9.97 -9.98
N LYS A 151 -16.01 -9.58 -11.07
CA LYS A 151 -17.05 -10.41 -11.70
C LYS A 151 -16.50 -11.73 -12.20
N GLU A 152 -15.39 -11.70 -12.93
CA GLU A 152 -14.75 -12.91 -13.46
C GLU A 152 -14.27 -13.83 -12.33
N TYR A 153 -13.69 -13.28 -11.28
CA TYR A 153 -13.25 -14.03 -10.12
C TYR A 153 -14.42 -14.74 -9.42
N ASN A 154 -15.50 -14.02 -9.16
CA ASN A 154 -16.69 -14.58 -8.51
C ASN A 154 -17.36 -15.66 -9.36
N GLN A 155 -17.41 -15.50 -10.70
CA GLN A 155 -17.93 -16.51 -11.60
C GLN A 155 -17.13 -17.81 -11.55
N LYS A 156 -15.81 -17.74 -11.49
CA LYS A 156 -14.94 -18.91 -11.36
C LYS A 156 -15.19 -19.68 -10.05
N GLN A 157 -15.36 -18.97 -8.95
CA GLN A 157 -15.64 -19.59 -7.64
C GLN A 157 -16.98 -20.34 -7.61
N LEU A 158 -17.93 -19.99 -8.48
CA LEU A 158 -19.24 -20.68 -8.57
C LEU A 158 -19.20 -21.92 -9.47
N THR A 159 -18.15 -22.09 -10.27
CA THR A 159 -18.02 -23.20 -11.25
C THR A 159 -17.02 -24.28 -10.82
N ASP A 160 -16.21 -24.01 -9.82
CA ASP A 160 -15.27 -24.94 -9.18
C ASP A 160 -15.88 -25.56 -7.91
#